data_5f3e0c4f69ee42a5b95d0246a771cd73
#
_entry.id   5f3e0c4f69ee42a5b95d0246a771cd73
#
_cell.length_a   1.000
_cell.length_b   1.000
_cell.length_c   1.000
_cell.angle_alpha   90.00
_cell.angle_beta   90.00
_cell.angle_gamma   90.00
#
_symmetry.space_group_name_H-M   'P 1'
#
loop_
_entity.id
_entity.type
_entity.pdbx_description
1 polymer ?
#
loop_
_entity_poly.entity_id
_entity_poly.type
_entity_poly.pdbx_seq_one_letter_code
_entity_poly.pdbx_strand_id
1 'polypeptide(L)'
;MKLAKLPEDYSGPKYYGLPPQTLGNVTIGIERFSDMLEEIQPLHYMHYEETETEYLDDPYNPNYVSYMEMEKDGRFVCFTCRIGLKMVGYLQYYVFRDQHTQQVYQAREDAFFLHPLVRGKKIAPQFLEYAEDALRALGCHYIGMTSKAPVGAPDIGPFLEKRGYRPVAVYYAKKLESK
;
A
#
# COMPACT_ATOMS: atom_id res chain seq x y z
N MET A 1 18.12 9.53 3.88
CA MET A 1 17.22 10.57 4.44
C MET A 1 17.35 10.60 5.96
N LYS A 2 17.52 11.77 6.61
CA LYS A 2 17.45 11.85 8.07
C LYS A 2 15.97 11.91 8.44
N LEU A 3 15.47 10.88 9.11
CA LEU A 3 14.11 10.87 9.64
C LEU A 3 13.93 12.03 10.63
N ALA A 4 12.83 12.75 10.49
CA ALA A 4 12.40 13.67 11.53
C ALA A 4 12.16 12.87 12.81
N LYS A 5 12.67 13.34 13.94
CA LYS A 5 12.35 12.73 15.24
C LYS A 5 10.86 12.96 15.52
N LEU A 6 10.16 11.88 15.88
CA LEU A 6 8.80 12.01 16.40
C LEU A 6 8.81 12.84 17.68
N PRO A 7 7.76 13.64 17.93
CA PRO A 7 7.56 14.27 19.22
C PRO A 7 7.59 13.23 20.35
N GLU A 8 8.17 13.57 21.51
CA GLU A 8 8.31 12.63 22.63
C GLU A 8 6.95 12.17 23.21
N ASP A 9 5.92 12.97 23.01
CA ASP A 9 4.54 12.71 23.43
C ASP A 9 3.67 12.05 22.35
N TYR A 10 4.25 11.71 21.19
CA TYR A 10 3.52 11.08 20.10
C TYR A 10 3.16 9.62 20.44
N SER A 11 1.87 9.35 20.64
CA SER A 11 1.33 8.03 20.98
C SER A 11 0.82 7.23 19.77
N GLY A 12 0.89 7.80 18.57
CA GLY A 12 0.46 7.16 17.34
C GLY A 12 1.53 6.28 16.68
N PRO A 13 1.21 5.64 15.55
CA PRO A 13 2.17 4.85 14.78
C PRO A 13 3.38 5.68 14.32
N LYS A 14 4.59 5.16 14.49
CA LYS A 14 5.87 5.86 14.29
C LYS A 14 6.10 6.43 12.88
N TYR A 15 5.36 5.99 11.89
CA TYR A 15 5.55 6.37 10.47
C TYR A 15 4.99 7.74 10.09
N TYR A 16 4.10 8.33 10.87
CA TYR A 16 3.56 9.67 10.56
C TYR A 16 4.56 10.82 10.73
N GLY A 17 5.75 10.54 11.27
CA GLY A 17 6.83 11.52 11.37
C GLY A 17 7.74 11.59 10.14
N LEU A 18 7.51 10.76 9.10
CA LEU A 18 8.31 10.80 7.89
C LEU A 18 7.87 11.97 7.01
N PRO A 19 8.81 12.85 6.57
CA PRO A 19 8.45 13.97 5.72
C PRO A 19 7.99 13.48 4.35
N PRO A 20 6.97 14.12 3.77
CA PRO A 20 6.56 13.82 2.40
C PRO A 20 7.66 14.19 1.41
N GLN A 21 7.69 13.52 0.27
CA GLN A 21 8.57 13.81 -0.84
C GLN A 21 7.79 14.52 -1.95
N THR A 22 8.31 15.64 -2.44
CA THR A 22 7.71 16.38 -3.56
C THR A 22 8.54 16.17 -4.83
N LEU A 23 7.88 15.83 -5.92
CA LEU A 23 8.44 15.50 -7.22
C LEU A 23 7.69 16.30 -8.30
N GLY A 24 8.16 17.50 -8.58
CA GLY A 24 7.43 18.44 -9.42
C GLY A 24 6.12 18.88 -8.77
N ASN A 25 4.98 18.53 -9.37
CA ASN A 25 3.65 18.80 -8.83
C ASN A 25 3.04 17.61 -8.06
N VAL A 26 3.82 16.54 -7.87
CA VAL A 26 3.38 15.33 -7.16
C VAL A 26 3.98 15.32 -5.76
N THR A 27 3.16 15.06 -4.76
CA THR A 27 3.58 14.83 -3.38
C THR A 27 3.27 13.40 -2.99
N ILE A 28 4.28 12.72 -2.44
CA ILE A 28 4.17 11.36 -1.91
C ILE A 28 4.39 11.44 -0.41
N GLY A 29 3.54 10.81 0.37
CA GLY A 29 3.63 10.86 1.83
C GLY A 29 2.91 9.69 2.49
N ILE A 30 2.92 9.71 3.83
CA ILE A 30 2.12 8.81 4.66
C ILE A 30 1.01 9.65 5.27
N GLU A 31 -0.22 9.18 5.13
CA GLU A 31 -1.38 9.83 5.71
C GLU A 31 -2.18 8.83 6.55
N ARG A 32 -2.89 9.35 7.56
CA ARG A 32 -3.81 8.52 8.33
C ARG A 32 -4.96 8.08 7.46
N PHE A 33 -5.22 6.80 7.44
CA PHE A 33 -6.33 6.23 6.69
C PHE A 33 -7.67 6.82 7.12
N SER A 34 -7.84 7.00 8.44
CA SER A 34 -9.03 7.62 9.03
C SER A 34 -9.28 9.05 8.52
N ASP A 35 -8.22 9.83 8.29
CA ASP A 35 -8.32 11.24 7.90
C ASP A 35 -8.67 11.43 6.42
N MET A 36 -8.41 10.41 5.58
CA MET A 36 -8.62 10.46 4.12
C MET A 36 -9.71 9.50 3.63
N LEU A 37 -10.50 8.91 4.55
CA LEU A 37 -11.45 7.85 4.23
C LEU A 37 -12.43 8.24 3.10
N GLU A 38 -13.02 9.44 3.16
CA GLU A 38 -13.97 9.89 2.13
C GLU A 38 -13.30 10.07 0.76
N GLU A 39 -12.06 10.51 0.75
CA GLU A 39 -11.32 10.78 -0.49
C GLU A 39 -10.79 9.48 -1.15
N ILE A 40 -10.40 8.49 -0.36
CA ILE A 40 -9.83 7.24 -0.88
C ILE A 40 -10.89 6.27 -1.42
N GLN A 41 -12.13 6.31 -0.90
CA GLN A 41 -13.19 5.39 -1.30
C GLN A 41 -13.45 5.32 -2.81
N PRO A 42 -13.56 6.45 -3.55
CA PRO A 42 -13.72 6.38 -5.00
C PRO A 42 -12.54 5.70 -5.72
N LEU A 43 -11.31 5.88 -5.21
CA LEU A 43 -10.13 5.24 -5.79
C LEU A 43 -10.08 3.74 -5.47
N HIS A 44 -10.52 3.34 -4.27
CA HIS A 44 -10.68 1.93 -3.90
C HIS A 44 -11.69 1.22 -4.80
N TYR A 45 -12.82 1.87 -5.07
CA TYR A 45 -13.82 1.33 -5.97
C TYR A 45 -13.26 1.15 -7.40
N MET A 46 -12.59 2.16 -7.94
CA MET A 46 -11.91 2.08 -9.24
C MET A 46 -10.88 0.94 -9.29
N HIS A 47 -10.12 0.76 -8.22
CA HIS A 47 -9.13 -0.31 -8.11
C HIS A 47 -9.78 -1.69 -8.08
N TYR A 48 -10.86 -1.84 -7.30
CA TYR A 48 -11.63 -3.08 -7.23
C TYR A 48 -12.16 -3.48 -8.61
N GLU A 49 -12.78 -2.56 -9.33
CA GLU A 49 -13.28 -2.79 -10.68
C GLU A 49 -12.17 -3.23 -11.66
N GLU A 50 -10.96 -2.74 -11.47
CA GLU A 50 -9.81 -3.05 -12.33
C GLU A 50 -9.15 -4.41 -11.99
N THR A 51 -9.22 -4.86 -10.74
CA THR A 51 -8.35 -5.96 -10.28
C THR A 51 -9.07 -7.14 -9.63
N GLU A 52 -10.32 -6.99 -9.22
CA GLU A 52 -11.01 -8.00 -8.40
C GLU A 52 -12.23 -8.62 -9.07
N THR A 53 -12.91 -7.89 -9.95
CA THR A 53 -14.21 -8.30 -10.52
C THR A 53 -14.13 -9.58 -11.36
N GLU A 54 -12.97 -9.93 -11.91
CA GLU A 54 -12.83 -11.13 -12.71
C GLU A 54 -12.78 -12.43 -11.90
N TYR A 55 -12.47 -12.36 -10.60
CA TYR A 55 -12.35 -13.56 -9.78
C TYR A 55 -13.17 -13.54 -8.47
N LEU A 56 -13.65 -12.38 -8.04
CA LEU A 56 -14.55 -12.21 -6.91
C LEU A 56 -15.95 -11.84 -7.42
N ASP A 57 -16.87 -12.78 -7.37
CA ASP A 57 -18.29 -12.59 -7.69
C ASP A 57 -19.08 -11.84 -6.60
N ASP A 58 -18.41 -11.27 -5.64
CA ASP A 58 -19.04 -10.61 -4.50
C ASP A 58 -19.07 -9.10 -4.72
N PRO A 59 -20.14 -8.39 -4.31
CA PRO A 59 -20.20 -6.94 -4.46
C PRO A 59 -19.14 -6.26 -3.59
N TYR A 60 -18.60 -5.16 -4.10
CA TYR A 60 -17.67 -4.33 -3.36
C TYR A 60 -18.26 -3.88 -2.02
N ASN A 61 -17.68 -4.33 -0.92
CA ASN A 61 -18.11 -4.01 0.45
C ASN A 61 -16.90 -4.03 1.41
N PRO A 62 -16.02 -3.03 1.34
CA PRO A 62 -14.78 -3.02 2.11
C PRO A 62 -15.03 -2.80 3.61
N ASN A 63 -14.26 -3.51 4.43
CA ASN A 63 -14.29 -3.36 5.88
C ASN A 63 -13.36 -2.22 6.35
N TYR A 64 -13.78 -0.99 6.13
CA TYR A 64 -13.00 0.19 6.53
C TYR A 64 -12.75 0.30 8.04
N VAL A 65 -13.63 -0.24 8.87
CA VAL A 65 -13.43 -0.28 10.32
C VAL A 65 -12.19 -1.10 10.66
N SER A 66 -12.02 -2.25 10.03
CA SER A 66 -10.84 -3.10 10.24
C SER A 66 -9.53 -2.38 9.84
N TYR A 67 -9.51 -1.63 8.74
CA TYR A 67 -8.34 -0.83 8.37
C TYR A 67 -7.98 0.20 9.43
N MET A 68 -8.96 0.94 9.94
CA MET A 68 -8.74 1.94 11.00
C MET A 68 -8.25 1.32 12.31
N GLU A 69 -8.77 0.15 12.69
CA GLU A 69 -8.30 -0.58 13.86
C GLU A 69 -6.86 -1.05 13.70
N MET A 70 -6.52 -1.63 12.55
CA MET A 70 -5.15 -2.06 12.27
C MET A 70 -4.17 -0.88 12.18
N GLU A 71 -4.62 0.26 11.65
CA GLU A 71 -3.83 1.50 11.65
C GLU A 71 -3.53 1.96 13.09
N LYS A 72 -4.55 1.99 13.94
CA LYS A 72 -4.41 2.36 15.37
C LYS A 72 -3.40 1.45 16.09
N ASP A 73 -3.40 0.16 15.74
CA ASP A 73 -2.47 -0.83 16.31
C ASP A 73 -1.07 -0.77 15.67
N GLY A 74 -0.84 0.08 14.69
CA GLY A 74 0.42 0.15 13.95
C GLY A 74 0.67 -1.03 13.02
N ARG A 75 -0.39 -1.77 12.65
CA ARG A 75 -0.34 -2.94 11.75
C ARG A 75 -0.75 -2.64 10.31
N PHE A 76 -1.11 -1.40 10.04
CA PHE A 76 -1.48 -0.93 8.71
C PHE A 76 -0.89 0.45 8.47
N VAL A 77 -0.36 0.66 7.28
CA VAL A 77 0.18 1.94 6.84
C VAL A 77 -0.30 2.26 5.43
N CYS A 78 -0.73 3.49 5.22
CA CYS A 78 -1.15 3.99 3.93
C CYS A 78 -0.23 5.10 3.44
N PHE A 79 0.36 4.87 2.29
CA PHE A 79 1.10 5.86 1.52
C PHE A 79 0.17 6.48 0.48
N THR A 80 0.29 7.78 0.27
CA THR A 80 -0.53 8.52 -0.68
C THR A 80 0.30 9.20 -1.75
N CYS A 81 -0.30 9.38 -2.90
CA CYS A 81 0.25 10.14 -4.01
C CYS A 81 -0.77 11.22 -4.38
N ARG A 82 -0.35 12.50 -4.30
CA ARG A 82 -1.22 13.65 -4.55
C ARG A 82 -0.69 14.56 -5.66
N ILE A 83 -1.61 15.19 -6.39
CA ILE A 83 -1.31 16.34 -7.27
C ILE A 83 -2.07 17.53 -6.69
N GLY A 84 -1.33 18.49 -6.15
CA GLY A 84 -1.91 19.51 -5.30
C GLY A 84 -2.61 18.89 -4.10
N LEU A 85 -3.90 19.19 -3.91
CA LEU A 85 -4.69 18.59 -2.81
C LEU A 85 -5.35 17.27 -3.21
N LYS A 86 -5.41 16.93 -4.50
CA LYS A 86 -6.16 15.77 -4.98
C LYS A 86 -5.33 14.49 -4.85
N MET A 87 -5.85 13.47 -4.17
CA MET A 87 -5.29 12.14 -4.17
C MET A 87 -5.44 11.49 -5.56
N VAL A 88 -4.34 10.95 -6.08
CA VAL A 88 -4.27 10.30 -7.39
C VAL A 88 -3.70 8.88 -7.30
N GLY A 89 -3.40 8.42 -6.10
CA GLY A 89 -2.93 7.06 -5.87
C GLY A 89 -2.68 6.77 -4.40
N TYR A 90 -2.60 5.51 -4.09
CA TYR A 90 -2.29 5.00 -2.76
C TYR A 90 -1.52 3.69 -2.85
N LEU A 91 -0.82 3.36 -1.77
CA LEU A 91 -0.11 2.12 -1.59
C LEU A 91 -0.25 1.73 -0.11
N GLN A 92 -0.86 0.60 0.13
CA GLN A 92 -1.27 0.13 1.46
C GLN A 92 -0.52 -1.13 1.83
N TYR A 93 -0.06 -1.20 3.08
CA TYR A 93 0.65 -2.36 3.60
C TYR A 93 0.11 -2.78 4.96
N TYR A 94 -0.01 -4.09 5.14
CA TYR A 94 -0.02 -4.71 6.45
C TYR A 94 1.40 -4.87 6.95
N VAL A 95 1.65 -4.49 8.21
CA VAL A 95 2.95 -4.61 8.87
C VAL A 95 2.80 -5.58 10.04
N PHE A 96 3.61 -6.62 10.06
CA PHE A 96 3.50 -7.68 11.07
C PHE A 96 4.85 -8.34 11.34
N ARG A 97 4.94 -9.00 12.50
CA ARG A 97 6.06 -9.89 12.81
C ARG A 97 5.88 -11.22 12.10
N ASP A 98 6.96 -11.74 11.55
CA ASP A 98 6.94 -13.07 10.97
C ASP A 98 6.66 -14.12 12.04
N GLN A 99 5.78 -15.08 11.74
CA GLN A 99 5.34 -16.09 12.69
C GLN A 99 6.42 -17.13 12.99
N HIS A 100 7.36 -17.35 12.09
CA HIS A 100 8.42 -18.33 12.23
C HIS A 100 9.73 -17.68 12.72
N THR A 101 9.85 -16.36 12.61
CA THR A 101 11.07 -15.61 12.96
C THR A 101 10.69 -14.30 13.64
N GLN A 102 10.54 -14.32 14.97
CA GLN A 102 10.04 -13.17 15.74
C GLN A 102 10.83 -11.87 15.58
N GLN A 103 12.11 -11.94 15.21
CA GLN A 103 12.96 -10.77 14.97
C GLN A 103 12.66 -10.09 13.64
N VAL A 104 11.97 -10.78 12.73
CA VAL A 104 11.70 -10.29 11.38
C VAL A 104 10.37 -9.55 11.33
N TYR A 105 10.42 -8.28 10.92
CA TYR A 105 9.25 -7.51 10.53
C TYR A 105 9.06 -7.57 9.02
N GLN A 106 7.83 -7.77 8.60
CA GLN A 106 7.43 -7.80 7.20
C GLN A 106 6.36 -6.75 6.92
N ALA A 107 6.42 -6.16 5.75
CA ALA A 107 5.34 -5.41 5.16
C ALA A 107 4.81 -6.19 3.95
N ARG A 108 3.51 -6.47 3.92
CA ARG A 108 2.85 -7.10 2.77
C ARG A 108 1.86 -6.12 2.17
N GLU A 109 2.00 -5.88 0.89
CA GLU A 109 1.07 -5.02 0.17
C GLU A 109 -0.34 -5.62 0.24
N ASP A 110 -1.29 -4.75 0.54
CA ASP A 110 -2.71 -4.98 0.43
C ASP A 110 -3.24 -4.46 -0.90
N ALA A 111 -2.84 -3.24 -1.25
CA ALA A 111 -3.31 -2.58 -2.45
C ALA A 111 -2.30 -1.55 -2.97
N PHE A 112 -2.06 -1.56 -4.28
CA PHE A 112 -1.28 -0.55 -4.99
C PHE A 112 -2.07 0.00 -6.17
N PHE A 113 -2.46 1.25 -6.10
CA PHE A 113 -3.23 1.92 -7.14
C PHE A 113 -2.66 3.29 -7.50
N LEU A 114 -2.58 3.55 -8.78
CA LEU A 114 -2.37 4.88 -9.36
C LEU A 114 -3.48 5.15 -10.37
N HIS A 115 -4.11 6.30 -10.25
CA HIS A 115 -5.14 6.73 -11.21
C HIS A 115 -4.58 6.69 -12.65
N PRO A 116 -5.31 6.18 -13.65
CA PRO A 116 -4.82 6.02 -15.03
C PRO A 116 -4.17 7.25 -15.63
N LEU A 117 -4.66 8.45 -15.31
CA LEU A 117 -4.11 9.73 -15.81
C LEU A 117 -2.68 10.03 -15.35
N VAL A 118 -2.17 9.33 -14.33
CA VAL A 118 -0.82 9.55 -13.79
C VAL A 118 0.12 8.37 -14.02
N ARG A 119 -0.37 7.27 -14.57
CA ARG A 119 0.45 6.11 -14.93
C ARG A 119 1.46 6.47 -16.05
N GLY A 120 2.58 5.76 -16.09
CA GLY A 120 3.62 5.97 -17.10
C GLY A 120 4.50 7.22 -16.93
N LYS A 121 4.25 8.07 -15.92
CA LYS A 121 4.95 9.33 -15.67
C LYS A 121 6.11 9.21 -14.66
N LYS A 122 6.75 8.07 -14.52
CA LYS A 122 7.80 7.78 -13.52
C LYS A 122 7.35 7.94 -12.06
N ILE A 123 6.04 8.06 -11.80
CA ILE A 123 5.50 8.22 -10.44
C ILE A 123 5.59 6.90 -9.68
N ALA A 124 5.20 5.78 -10.30
CA ALA A 124 5.22 4.48 -9.64
C ALA A 124 6.61 4.08 -9.09
N PRO A 125 7.73 4.23 -9.84
CA PRO A 125 9.06 3.96 -9.30
C PRO A 125 9.40 4.78 -8.05
N GLN A 126 9.09 6.08 -8.09
CA GLN A 126 9.40 7.01 -6.99
C GLN A 126 8.47 6.78 -5.78
N PHE A 127 7.22 6.44 -6.05
CA PHE A 127 6.26 6.10 -5.01
C PHE A 127 6.68 4.85 -4.26
N LEU A 128 7.08 3.81 -4.99
CA LEU A 128 7.56 2.58 -4.38
C LEU A 128 8.88 2.79 -3.63
N GLU A 129 9.82 3.58 -4.18
CA GLU A 129 11.08 3.93 -3.52
C GLU A 129 10.86 4.64 -2.18
N TYR A 130 9.95 5.62 -2.13
CA TYR A 130 9.58 6.29 -0.89
C TYR A 130 9.00 5.32 0.14
N ALA A 131 8.09 4.43 -0.29
CA ALA A 131 7.49 3.44 0.59
C ALA A 131 8.53 2.43 1.11
N GLU A 132 9.44 1.96 0.27
CA GLU A 132 10.55 1.07 0.64
C GLU A 132 11.47 1.72 1.69
N ASP A 133 11.83 3.00 1.49
CA ASP A 133 12.67 3.74 2.44
C ASP A 133 11.95 3.97 3.77
N ALA A 134 10.67 4.32 3.73
CA ALA A 134 9.84 4.48 4.90
C ALA A 134 9.70 3.16 5.68
N LEU A 135 9.36 2.07 5.02
CA LEU A 135 9.20 0.75 5.66
C LEU A 135 10.53 0.24 6.24
N ARG A 136 11.67 0.48 5.55
CA ARG A 136 13.00 0.19 6.09
C ARG A 136 13.28 1.00 7.36
N ALA A 137 12.90 2.27 7.37
CA ALA A 137 13.05 3.13 8.53
C ALA A 137 12.17 2.69 9.72
N LEU A 138 11.05 2.03 9.45
CA LEU A 138 10.17 1.41 10.46
C LEU A 138 10.71 0.07 10.98
N GLY A 139 11.82 -0.42 10.42
CA GLY A 139 12.43 -1.68 10.81
C GLY A 139 11.89 -2.89 10.05
N CYS A 140 11.17 -2.71 8.94
CA CYS A 140 10.79 -3.82 8.08
C CYS A 140 12.03 -4.40 7.39
N HIS A 141 12.13 -5.73 7.42
CA HIS A 141 13.22 -6.49 6.80
C HIS A 141 12.84 -6.98 5.40
N TYR A 142 11.56 -7.21 5.18
CA TYR A 142 11.02 -7.70 3.92
C TYR A 142 9.77 -6.92 3.51
N ILE A 143 9.62 -6.74 2.21
CA ILE A 143 8.44 -6.14 1.57
C ILE A 143 7.93 -7.14 0.55
N GLY A 144 6.66 -7.54 0.68
CA GLY A 144 5.96 -8.35 -0.30
C GLY A 144 5.03 -7.47 -1.15
N MET A 145 5.04 -7.68 -2.46
CA MET A 145 4.15 -7.06 -3.43
C MET A 145 3.45 -8.15 -4.24
N THR A 146 2.26 -7.86 -4.73
CA THR A 146 1.46 -8.78 -5.53
C THR A 146 1.29 -8.27 -6.96
N SER A 147 1.41 -9.15 -7.97
CA SER A 147 0.95 -8.90 -9.32
C SER A 147 -0.26 -9.78 -9.62
N LYS A 148 -1.39 -9.19 -9.98
CA LYS A 148 -2.65 -9.88 -10.31
C LYS A 148 -2.81 -10.15 -11.80
N ALA A 149 -1.72 -10.21 -12.57
CA ALA A 149 -1.73 -10.52 -14.00
C ALA A 149 -2.54 -11.77 -14.38
N PRO A 150 -2.55 -12.86 -13.58
CA PRO A 150 -3.35 -14.05 -13.92
C PRO A 150 -4.86 -13.83 -13.98
N VAL A 151 -5.36 -12.75 -13.36
CA VAL A 151 -6.79 -12.41 -13.35
C VAL A 151 -7.11 -11.17 -14.20
N GLY A 152 -6.30 -10.89 -15.22
CA GLY A 152 -6.57 -9.81 -16.17
C GLY A 152 -6.09 -8.42 -15.75
N ALA A 153 -5.66 -8.25 -14.50
CA ALA A 153 -5.08 -6.98 -14.04
C ALA A 153 -3.74 -6.67 -14.74
N PRO A 154 -3.31 -5.40 -14.79
CA PRO A 154 -2.01 -5.04 -15.33
C PRO A 154 -0.86 -5.81 -14.67
N ASP A 155 -0.01 -6.46 -15.47
CA ASP A 155 1.16 -7.18 -14.95
C ASP A 155 2.24 -6.20 -14.50
N ILE A 156 2.38 -6.06 -13.19
CA ILE A 156 3.46 -5.28 -12.57
C ILE A 156 4.69 -6.12 -12.22
N GLY A 157 4.69 -7.43 -12.44
CA GLY A 157 5.80 -8.34 -12.15
C GLY A 157 7.12 -7.86 -12.77
N PRO A 158 7.22 -7.60 -14.08
CA PRO A 158 8.46 -7.12 -14.71
C PRO A 158 8.96 -5.78 -14.14
N PHE A 159 8.06 -4.90 -13.68
CA PHE A 159 8.41 -3.67 -12.99
C PHE A 159 9.01 -3.94 -11.61
N LEU A 160 8.42 -4.85 -10.85
CA LEU A 160 8.93 -5.26 -9.54
C LEU A 160 10.29 -5.95 -9.64
N GLU A 161 10.47 -6.84 -10.60
CA GLU A 161 11.74 -7.54 -10.83
C GLU A 161 12.90 -6.57 -11.15
N LYS A 162 12.64 -5.54 -11.96
CA LYS A 162 13.61 -4.47 -12.24
C LYS A 162 14.01 -3.68 -10.98
N ARG A 163 13.22 -3.72 -9.93
CA ARG A 163 13.50 -3.11 -8.63
C ARG A 163 14.12 -4.07 -7.63
N GLY A 164 14.43 -5.30 -8.04
CA GLY A 164 15.07 -6.30 -7.19
C GLY A 164 14.11 -7.20 -6.42
N TYR A 165 12.81 -7.09 -6.64
CA TYR A 165 11.86 -8.07 -6.13
C TYR A 165 12.04 -9.40 -6.88
N ARG A 166 11.75 -10.49 -6.20
CA ARG A 166 11.80 -11.85 -6.78
C ARG A 166 10.48 -12.56 -6.50
N PRO A 167 9.91 -13.29 -7.46
CA PRO A 167 8.76 -14.13 -7.21
C PRO A 167 9.11 -15.21 -6.18
N VAL A 168 8.32 -15.31 -5.11
CA VAL A 168 8.58 -16.23 -4.00
C VAL A 168 7.44 -17.21 -3.76
N ALA A 169 6.25 -16.93 -4.30
CA ALA A 169 5.08 -17.78 -4.18
C ALA A 169 4.10 -17.56 -5.34
N VAL A 170 3.26 -18.56 -5.57
CA VAL A 170 2.05 -18.44 -6.39
C VAL A 170 0.86 -18.65 -5.47
N TYR A 171 -0.10 -17.74 -5.52
CA TYR A 171 -1.33 -17.81 -4.75
C TYR A 171 -2.45 -18.47 -5.56
N TYR A 172 -3.15 -19.43 -4.95
CA TYR A 172 -4.31 -20.08 -5.54
C TYR A 172 -5.54 -19.80 -4.66
N ALA A 173 -6.64 -19.41 -5.26
CA ALA A 173 -7.90 -19.17 -4.57
C ALA A 173 -8.99 -20.12 -5.08
N LYS A 174 -9.92 -20.48 -4.21
CA LYS A 174 -11.13 -21.27 -4.52
C LYS A 174 -12.31 -20.70 -3.73
N LYS A 175 -13.38 -20.35 -4.43
CA LYS A 175 -14.67 -20.01 -3.78
C LYS A 175 -15.27 -21.27 -3.17
N LEU A 176 -15.65 -21.19 -1.90
CA LEU A 176 -16.38 -22.27 -1.23
C LEU A 176 -17.87 -21.97 -1.32
N GLU A 177 -18.62 -22.88 -1.90
CA GLU A 177 -20.09 -22.78 -1.96
C GLU A 177 -20.66 -23.03 -0.56
N SER A 178 -21.64 -22.24 -0.16
CA SER A 178 -22.43 -22.52 1.04
C SER A 178 -23.22 -23.79 0.82
N LYS A 179 -23.12 -24.75 1.76
CA LYS A 179 -23.93 -25.96 1.76
C LYS A 179 -25.36 -25.64 2.13
#